data_a60ca2b4214cb8c4d8a471de7bc43e23
#
_entry.id   a60ca2b4214cb8c4d8a471de7bc43e23
#
_cell.length_a   1.000
_cell.length_b   1.000
_cell.length_c   1.000
_cell.angle_alpha   90.00
_cell.angle_beta   90.00
_cell.angle_gamma   90.00
#
_symmetry.space_group_name_H-M   'P 1'
#
loop_
_entity.id
_entity.type
_entity.pdbx_description
1 polymer ?
#
loop_
_entity_poly.entity_id
_entity_poly.type
_entity_poly.pdbx_seq_one_letter_code
_entity_poly.pdbx_strand_id
1 'polypeptide(L)'
;MKRVARMMFAAVAITSLLAGCASGVKHSEMAASMPTVKAGEGRVYFMRSASMFGAAIQPEIRLNNEVVGESKPGGFFFVDRPAGKYVASAATETEKTLSFVLDAGETKYVRSSPSMGLMVGRVVLELETPEKAKEELSSLSYTGMPVKTAAK
;
A
#
# COMPACT_ATOMS: atom_id res chain seq x y z
N MET A 1 -3.67 43.40 20.46
CA MET A 1 -3.33 42.00 20.82
C MET A 1 -4.40 40.97 20.44
N LYS A 2 -5.70 41.26 20.45
CA LYS A 2 -6.77 40.29 20.10
C LYS A 2 -6.84 39.92 18.61
N ARG A 3 -6.30 40.74 17.70
CA ARG A 3 -6.32 40.51 16.24
C ARG A 3 -5.17 39.58 15.77
N VAL A 4 -4.04 39.59 16.47
CA VAL A 4 -2.88 38.77 16.16
C VAL A 4 -3.12 37.30 16.56
N ALA A 5 -3.82 37.07 17.69
CA ALA A 5 -4.18 35.73 18.13
C ALA A 5 -5.19 35.01 17.21
N ARG A 6 -6.06 35.77 16.52
CA ARG A 6 -7.00 35.21 15.54
C ARG A 6 -6.35 34.79 14.22
N MET A 7 -5.26 35.44 13.83
CA MET A 7 -4.51 35.05 12.62
C MET A 7 -3.63 33.83 12.85
N MET A 8 -3.12 33.59 14.07
CA MET A 8 -2.36 32.38 14.38
C MET A 8 -3.22 31.09 14.39
N PHE A 9 -4.49 31.19 14.78
CA PHE A 9 -5.39 30.03 14.75
C PHE A 9 -5.82 29.62 13.36
N ALA A 10 -5.85 30.53 12.39
CA ALA A 10 -6.17 30.20 10.99
C ALA A 10 -5.02 29.51 10.25
N ALA A 11 -3.76 29.76 10.65
CA ALA A 11 -2.59 29.16 10.01
C ALA A 11 -2.37 27.68 10.41
N VAL A 12 -2.83 27.24 11.58
CA VAL A 12 -2.68 25.87 12.07
C VAL A 12 -3.71 24.92 11.44
N ALA A 13 -4.85 25.43 10.98
CA ALA A 13 -5.91 24.60 10.39
C ALA A 13 -5.66 24.15 8.95
N ILE A 14 -4.68 24.75 8.25
CA ILE A 14 -4.42 24.46 6.81
C ILE A 14 -3.38 23.33 6.63
N THR A 15 -2.63 22.98 7.66
CA THR A 15 -1.57 21.95 7.56
C THR A 15 -2.05 20.51 7.70
N SER A 16 -3.32 20.27 8.00
CA SER A 16 -3.87 18.92 8.22
C SER A 16 -4.49 18.25 6.99
N LEU A 17 -4.53 18.91 5.82
CA LEU A 17 -5.19 18.39 4.61
C LEU A 17 -4.27 17.66 3.62
N LEU A 18 -2.98 17.51 3.92
CA LEU A 18 -2.00 16.86 3.04
C LEU A 18 -1.72 15.38 3.37
N ALA A 19 -2.50 14.75 4.24
CA ALA A 19 -2.26 13.38 4.72
C ALA A 19 -2.75 12.27 3.78
N GLY A 20 -3.08 12.57 2.52
CA GLY A 20 -3.67 11.58 1.61
C GLY A 20 -2.70 10.70 0.83
N CYS A 21 -1.45 11.14 0.62
CA CYS A 21 -0.46 10.41 -0.17
C CYS A 21 0.58 9.71 0.71
N ALA A 22 1.13 8.61 0.20
CA ALA A 22 2.21 7.91 0.88
C ALA A 22 3.47 8.78 0.99
N SER A 23 4.02 8.90 2.19
CA SER A 23 5.17 9.76 2.51
C SER A 23 6.38 8.99 3.05
N GLY A 24 6.38 7.66 2.95
CA GLY A 24 7.47 6.80 3.41
C GLY A 24 8.71 6.83 2.50
N VAL A 25 9.72 6.05 2.87
CA VAL A 25 10.94 5.86 2.08
C VAL A 25 10.60 5.27 0.71
N LYS A 26 11.25 5.74 -0.34
CA LYS A 26 11.07 5.19 -1.69
C LYS A 26 11.59 3.76 -1.80
N HIS A 27 10.91 2.93 -2.59
CA HIS A 27 11.37 1.56 -2.82
C HIS A 27 12.81 1.52 -3.34
N SER A 28 13.18 2.43 -4.25
CA SER A 28 14.54 2.54 -4.79
C SER A 28 15.60 2.79 -3.72
N GLU A 29 15.25 3.49 -2.65
CA GLU A 29 16.16 3.81 -1.54
C GLU A 29 16.28 2.65 -0.55
N MET A 30 15.22 1.88 -0.34
CA MET A 30 15.20 0.79 0.63
C MET A 30 15.53 -0.59 0.03
N ALA A 31 15.57 -0.72 -1.29
CA ALA A 31 15.73 -2.01 -1.98
C ALA A 31 16.95 -2.81 -1.50
N ALA A 32 18.09 -2.13 -1.25
CA ALA A 32 19.33 -2.75 -0.77
C ALA A 32 19.26 -3.22 0.70
N SER A 33 18.32 -2.69 1.49
CA SER A 33 18.15 -2.99 2.92
C SER A 33 16.95 -3.88 3.20
N MET A 34 16.25 -4.35 2.18
CA MET A 34 15.09 -5.23 2.34
C MET A 34 15.53 -6.59 2.88
N PRO A 35 14.78 -7.15 3.86
CA PRO A 35 15.08 -8.46 4.38
C PRO A 35 14.99 -9.54 3.31
N THR A 36 15.87 -10.53 3.39
CA THR A 36 15.79 -11.72 2.53
C THR A 36 14.58 -12.55 2.90
N VAL A 37 13.86 -13.05 1.89
CA VAL A 37 12.74 -13.98 2.09
C VAL A 37 13.29 -15.29 2.70
N LYS A 38 12.63 -15.81 3.73
CA LYS A 38 13.05 -17.04 4.38
C LYS A 38 12.75 -18.26 3.51
N ALA A 39 13.49 -19.35 3.75
CA ALA A 39 13.23 -20.61 3.09
C ALA A 39 11.78 -21.09 3.35
N GLY A 40 11.09 -21.51 2.31
CA GLY A 40 9.68 -21.93 2.36
C GLY A 40 8.67 -20.78 2.30
N GLU A 41 9.12 -19.52 2.30
CA GLU A 41 8.26 -18.34 2.15
C GLU A 41 8.39 -17.72 0.76
N GLY A 42 7.37 -17.01 0.34
CA GLY A 42 7.39 -16.06 -0.79
C GLY A 42 7.02 -14.67 -0.31
N ARG A 43 7.20 -13.68 -1.18
CA ARG A 43 6.89 -12.27 -0.91
C ARG A 43 5.72 -11.78 -1.75
N VAL A 44 4.80 -11.09 -1.12
CA VAL A 44 3.69 -10.41 -1.81
C VAL A 44 3.84 -8.92 -1.62
N TYR A 45 4.04 -8.19 -2.72
CA TYR A 45 3.95 -6.74 -2.75
C TYR A 45 2.52 -6.32 -3.02
N PHE A 46 2.05 -5.35 -2.26
CA PHE A 46 0.83 -4.60 -2.51
C PHE A 46 1.22 -3.19 -2.91
N MET A 47 0.66 -2.69 -4.01
CA MET A 47 1.05 -1.41 -4.56
C MET A 47 -0.13 -0.65 -5.14
N ARG A 48 -0.05 0.67 -5.12
CA ARG A 48 -1.02 1.56 -5.73
C ARG A 48 -0.35 2.76 -6.36
N SER A 49 -0.71 3.04 -7.61
CA SER A 49 -0.22 4.19 -8.37
C SER A 49 -0.54 5.51 -7.66
N ALA A 50 0.34 6.50 -7.83
CA ALA A 50 0.07 7.86 -7.40
C ALA A 50 -0.98 8.49 -8.33
N SER A 51 -2.20 8.62 -7.85
CA SER A 51 -3.30 9.21 -8.60
C SER A 51 -4.23 9.97 -7.65
N MET A 52 -4.72 11.13 -8.09
CA MET A 52 -5.75 11.88 -7.36
C MET A 52 -7.12 11.22 -7.46
N PHE A 53 -7.37 10.44 -8.52
CA PHE A 53 -8.61 9.69 -8.66
C PHE A 53 -8.72 8.64 -7.56
N GLY A 54 -9.81 8.72 -6.79
CA GLY A 54 -10.06 7.84 -5.66
C GLY A 54 -9.07 8.00 -4.50
N ALA A 55 -8.33 9.12 -4.39
CA ALA A 55 -7.31 9.31 -3.35
C ALA A 55 -7.87 9.25 -1.92
N ALA A 56 -9.12 9.63 -1.72
CA ALA A 56 -9.79 9.54 -0.42
C ALA A 56 -10.22 8.11 -0.04
N ILE A 57 -10.22 7.18 -0.99
CA ILE A 57 -10.62 5.78 -0.78
C ILE A 57 -9.38 4.97 -0.48
N GLN A 58 -9.12 4.71 0.80
CA GLN A 58 -7.92 4.02 1.29
C GLN A 58 -8.32 2.84 2.19
N PRO A 59 -8.91 1.76 1.62
CA PRO A 59 -9.34 0.63 2.41
C PRO A 59 -8.17 -0.17 2.96
N GLU A 60 -8.43 -0.88 4.05
CA GLU A 60 -7.57 -1.95 4.52
C GLU A 60 -7.44 -3.03 3.44
N ILE A 61 -6.23 -3.53 3.29
CA ILE A 61 -5.95 -4.75 2.52
C ILE A 61 -5.82 -5.90 3.50
N ARG A 62 -6.56 -6.97 3.22
CA ARG A 62 -6.51 -8.20 4.00
C ARG A 62 -5.92 -9.33 3.16
N LEU A 63 -5.20 -10.22 3.81
CA LEU A 63 -4.70 -11.46 3.22
C LEU A 63 -5.17 -12.61 4.12
N ASN A 64 -6.02 -13.49 3.59
CA ASN A 64 -6.72 -14.53 4.37
C ASN A 64 -7.38 -13.97 5.64
N ASN A 65 -8.12 -12.87 5.51
CA ASN A 65 -8.82 -12.11 6.56
C ASN A 65 -7.93 -11.36 7.57
N GLU A 66 -6.61 -11.50 7.51
CA GLU A 66 -5.67 -10.72 8.32
C GLU A 66 -5.41 -9.36 7.65
N VAL A 67 -5.53 -8.25 8.38
CA VAL A 67 -5.15 -6.93 7.88
C VAL A 67 -3.63 -6.87 7.73
N VAL A 68 -3.16 -6.61 6.50
CA VAL A 68 -1.73 -6.56 6.17
C VAL A 68 -1.25 -5.17 5.81
N GLY A 69 -2.14 -4.22 5.56
CA GLY A 69 -1.83 -2.84 5.24
C GLY A 69 -3.03 -2.07 4.72
N GLU A 70 -2.78 -0.93 4.11
CA GLU A 70 -3.80 -0.05 3.52
C GLU A 70 -3.44 0.30 2.07
N SER A 71 -4.47 0.46 1.23
CA SER A 71 -4.31 0.91 -0.15
C SER A 71 -4.16 2.43 -0.20
N LYS A 72 -2.92 2.94 -0.09
CA LYS A 72 -2.60 4.38 -0.13
C LYS A 72 -2.10 4.81 -1.51
N PRO A 73 -2.58 5.91 -2.10
CA PRO A 73 -2.07 6.43 -3.37
C PRO A 73 -0.56 6.68 -3.31
N GLY A 74 0.18 6.22 -4.31
CA GLY A 74 1.64 6.34 -4.37
C GLY A 74 2.39 5.48 -3.37
N GLY A 75 1.71 4.49 -2.76
CA GLY A 75 2.25 3.65 -1.71
C GLY A 75 2.45 2.20 -2.11
N PHE A 76 3.36 1.54 -1.42
CA PHE A 76 3.51 0.09 -1.43
C PHE A 76 3.83 -0.42 -0.04
N PHE A 77 3.52 -1.69 0.18
CA PHE A 77 4.02 -2.48 1.30
C PHE A 77 4.21 -3.93 0.84
N PHE A 78 4.86 -4.74 1.66
CA PHE A 78 5.03 -6.16 1.37
C PHE A 78 4.86 -6.99 2.63
N VAL A 79 4.54 -8.25 2.41
CA VAL A 79 4.51 -9.29 3.44
C VAL A 79 5.18 -10.55 2.92
N ASP A 80 5.92 -11.22 3.79
CA ASP A 80 6.46 -12.55 3.52
C ASP A 80 5.54 -13.58 4.17
N ARG A 81 5.19 -14.63 3.43
CA ARG A 81 4.24 -15.66 3.85
C ARG A 81 4.71 -17.03 3.37
N PRO A 82 4.39 -18.10 4.11
CA PRO A 82 4.62 -19.48 3.65
C PRO A 82 4.02 -19.75 2.28
N ALA A 83 4.60 -20.64 1.51
CA ALA A 83 3.99 -21.09 0.27
C ALA A 83 2.58 -21.64 0.51
N GLY A 84 1.62 -21.27 -0.34
CA GLY A 84 0.24 -21.67 -0.15
C GLY A 84 -0.76 -20.89 -1.01
N LYS A 85 -2.04 -21.12 -0.72
CA LYS A 85 -3.15 -20.42 -1.36
C LYS A 85 -3.58 -19.21 -0.52
N TYR A 86 -3.77 -18.08 -1.18
CA TYR A 86 -4.13 -16.83 -0.53
C TYR A 86 -5.30 -16.15 -1.22
N VAL A 87 -6.07 -15.45 -0.41
CA VAL A 87 -7.14 -14.54 -0.87
C VAL A 87 -6.82 -13.17 -0.31
N ALA A 88 -6.49 -12.24 -1.21
CA ALA A 88 -6.42 -10.83 -0.87
C ALA A 88 -7.80 -10.19 -1.00
N SER A 89 -8.17 -9.29 -0.10
CA SER A 89 -9.43 -8.55 -0.18
C SER A 89 -9.26 -7.08 0.20
N ALA A 90 -10.12 -6.26 -0.39
CA ALA A 90 -10.30 -4.85 -0.06
C ALA A 90 -11.79 -4.55 0.01
N ALA A 91 -12.26 -4.09 1.16
CA ALA A 91 -13.64 -3.73 1.39
C ALA A 91 -13.82 -2.21 1.31
N THR A 92 -14.72 -1.78 0.42
CA THR A 92 -15.18 -0.39 0.29
C THR A 92 -16.70 -0.39 0.29
N GLU A 93 -17.32 0.12 -0.75
CA GLU A 93 -18.77 -0.07 -0.99
C GLU A 93 -19.13 -1.54 -1.14
N THR A 94 -18.27 -2.32 -1.81
CA THR A 94 -18.34 -3.78 -1.91
C THR A 94 -16.96 -4.37 -1.67
N GLU A 95 -16.90 -5.57 -1.10
CA GLU A 95 -15.65 -6.31 -1.00
C GLU A 95 -15.23 -6.83 -2.38
N LYS A 96 -13.96 -6.63 -2.70
CA LYS A 96 -13.30 -7.20 -3.88
C LYS A 96 -12.21 -8.14 -3.43
N THR A 97 -12.18 -9.33 -4.02
CA THR A 97 -11.24 -10.40 -3.68
C THR A 97 -10.39 -10.79 -4.88
N LEU A 98 -9.17 -11.24 -4.60
CA LEU A 98 -8.23 -11.79 -5.55
C LEU A 98 -7.62 -13.06 -4.95
N SER A 99 -7.83 -14.20 -5.59
CA SER A 99 -7.23 -15.47 -5.18
C SER A 99 -5.97 -15.76 -6.00
N PHE A 100 -4.92 -16.22 -5.33
CA PHE A 100 -3.66 -16.61 -5.99
C PHE A 100 -2.92 -17.68 -5.18
N VAL A 101 -1.95 -18.31 -5.83
CA VAL A 101 -1.00 -19.23 -5.21
C VAL A 101 0.34 -18.51 -5.08
N LEU A 102 1.00 -18.66 -3.95
CA LEU A 102 2.34 -18.17 -3.67
C LEU A 102 3.26 -19.38 -3.49
N ASP A 103 4.29 -19.46 -4.31
CA ASP A 103 5.29 -20.51 -4.19
C ASP A 103 6.48 -20.07 -3.33
N ALA A 104 7.23 -21.04 -2.77
CA ALA A 104 8.44 -20.73 -2.02
C ALA A 104 9.49 -20.04 -2.92
N GLY A 105 10.03 -18.92 -2.44
CA GLY A 105 10.97 -18.08 -3.19
C GLY A 105 10.31 -17.19 -4.25
N GLU A 106 9.01 -17.30 -4.44
CA GLU A 106 8.27 -16.49 -5.42
C GLU A 106 8.00 -15.09 -4.91
N THR A 107 7.93 -14.12 -5.83
CA THR A 107 7.44 -12.77 -5.57
C THR A 107 6.20 -12.51 -6.41
N LYS A 108 5.08 -12.19 -5.75
CA LYS A 108 3.84 -11.74 -6.37
C LYS A 108 3.67 -10.23 -6.20
N TYR A 109 3.04 -9.62 -7.18
CA TYR A 109 2.71 -8.20 -7.16
C TYR A 109 1.20 -8.05 -7.29
N VAL A 110 0.58 -7.41 -6.29
CA VAL A 110 -0.85 -7.13 -6.26
C VAL A 110 -1.03 -5.63 -6.38
N ARG A 111 -1.64 -5.21 -7.47
CA ARG A 111 -2.04 -3.82 -7.70
C ARG A 111 -3.41 -3.58 -7.13
N SER A 112 -3.57 -2.50 -6.38
CA SER A 112 -4.87 -1.97 -5.98
C SER A 112 -5.19 -0.72 -6.80
N SER A 113 -6.33 -0.73 -7.46
CA SER A 113 -6.75 0.36 -8.35
C SER A 113 -8.13 0.87 -7.94
N PRO A 114 -8.32 2.20 -7.82
CA PRO A 114 -9.65 2.75 -7.61
C PRO A 114 -10.50 2.57 -8.87
N SER A 115 -11.76 2.26 -8.68
CA SER A 115 -12.75 2.11 -9.74
C SER A 115 -14.04 2.82 -9.37
N MET A 116 -14.84 3.16 -10.35
CA MET A 116 -16.16 3.76 -10.13
C MET A 116 -17.06 2.79 -9.38
N GLY A 117 -17.66 3.25 -8.28
CA GLY A 117 -18.73 2.59 -7.56
C GLY A 117 -20.08 3.24 -7.86
N LEU A 118 -21.13 2.73 -7.22
CA LEU A 118 -22.46 3.33 -7.32
C LEU A 118 -22.59 4.57 -6.44
N MET A 119 -21.99 4.55 -5.25
CA MET A 119 -22.11 5.61 -4.24
C MET A 119 -20.74 6.23 -3.89
N VAL A 120 -19.77 5.41 -3.56
CA VAL A 120 -18.49 5.88 -2.98
C VAL A 120 -17.31 5.57 -3.88
N GLY A 121 -17.35 4.47 -4.59
CA GLY A 121 -16.22 3.94 -5.34
C GLY A 121 -15.69 2.64 -4.73
N ARG A 122 -14.86 1.96 -5.50
CA ARG A 122 -14.32 0.64 -5.18
C ARG A 122 -12.82 0.62 -5.32
N VAL A 123 -12.19 -0.31 -4.65
CA VAL A 123 -10.80 -0.68 -4.93
C VAL A 123 -10.79 -2.11 -5.45
N VAL A 124 -10.20 -2.31 -6.62
CA VAL A 124 -10.06 -3.61 -7.27
C VAL A 124 -8.62 -4.08 -7.09
N LEU A 125 -8.45 -5.37 -6.80
CA LEU A 125 -7.14 -6.01 -6.66
C LEU A 125 -6.87 -6.89 -7.87
N GLU A 126 -5.68 -6.76 -8.46
CA GLU A 126 -5.25 -7.53 -9.64
C GLU A 126 -3.79 -7.96 -9.49
N LEU A 127 -3.45 -9.12 -10.04
CA LEU A 127 -2.04 -9.50 -10.18
C LEU A 127 -1.41 -8.67 -11.29
N GLU A 128 -0.23 -8.10 -11.00
CA GLU A 128 0.55 -7.37 -11.98
C GLU A 128 1.76 -8.20 -12.42
N THR A 129 2.20 -8.02 -13.65
CA THR A 129 3.41 -8.66 -14.15
C THR A 129 4.65 -8.08 -13.44
N PRO A 130 5.70 -8.90 -13.21
CA PRO A 130 6.92 -8.43 -12.54
C PRO A 130 7.57 -7.22 -13.22
N GLU A 131 7.53 -7.17 -14.55
CA GLU A 131 8.14 -6.11 -15.35
C GLU A 131 7.47 -4.75 -15.04
N LYS A 132 6.16 -4.68 -15.22
CA LYS A 132 5.37 -3.47 -14.95
C LYS A 132 5.41 -3.07 -13.47
N ALA A 133 5.31 -4.06 -12.58
CA ALA A 133 5.36 -3.81 -11.15
C ALA A 133 6.68 -3.19 -10.72
N LYS A 134 7.83 -3.71 -11.19
CA LYS A 134 9.16 -3.21 -10.83
C LYS A 134 9.42 -1.81 -11.37
N GLU A 135 8.93 -1.51 -12.58
CA GLU A 135 9.04 -0.18 -13.19
C GLU A 135 8.38 0.87 -12.28
N GLU A 136 7.14 0.64 -11.88
CA GLU A 136 6.39 1.59 -11.06
C GLU A 136 6.84 1.60 -9.61
N LEU A 137 7.14 0.42 -9.05
CA LEU A 137 7.48 0.23 -7.63
C LEU A 137 8.64 1.14 -7.20
N SER A 138 9.61 1.38 -8.09
CA SER A 138 10.78 2.23 -7.81
C SER A 138 10.41 3.63 -7.34
N SER A 139 9.29 4.17 -7.81
CA SER A 139 8.78 5.51 -7.51
C SER A 139 7.83 5.55 -6.31
N LEU A 140 7.35 4.41 -5.84
CA LEU A 140 6.38 4.33 -4.75
C LEU A 140 7.06 4.45 -3.39
N SER A 141 6.30 4.93 -2.40
CA SER A 141 6.75 5.12 -1.02
C SER A 141 6.25 3.99 -0.12
N TYR A 142 7.11 3.53 0.81
CA TYR A 142 6.76 2.47 1.74
C TYR A 142 5.71 2.92 2.75
N THR A 143 4.66 2.14 2.92
CA THR A 143 3.53 2.42 3.84
C THR A 143 3.29 1.28 4.84
N GLY A 144 4.12 0.25 4.81
CA GLY A 144 4.04 -0.88 5.73
C GLY A 144 4.57 -0.56 7.13
N MET A 145 4.53 -1.56 7.99
CA MET A 145 5.16 -1.45 9.31
C MET A 145 6.69 -1.30 9.18
N PRO A 146 7.36 -0.65 10.15
CA PRO A 146 8.82 -0.50 10.12
C PRO A 146 9.50 -1.84 9.88
N VAL A 147 10.32 -1.91 8.85
CA VAL A 147 11.15 -3.09 8.57
C VAL A 147 12.22 -3.15 9.64
N LYS A 148 12.19 -4.20 10.48
CA LYS A 148 13.30 -4.46 11.40
C LYS A 148 14.51 -4.84 10.55
N THR A 149 15.41 -3.90 10.32
CA THR A 149 16.74 -4.20 9.80
C THR A 149 17.40 -5.15 10.79
N ALA A 150 17.80 -6.33 10.30
CA ALA A 150 18.61 -7.21 11.11
C ALA A 150 19.85 -6.43 11.54
N ALA A 151 20.00 -6.25 12.86
CA ALA A 151 21.22 -5.65 13.40
C ALA A 151 22.40 -6.53 12.97
N LYS A 152 23.38 -5.88 12.37
CA LYS A 152 24.65 -6.48 11.93
C LYS A 152 25.47 -6.89 13.14
#